data_c992676abd72217f3bcaf4aa518f146e
#
_entry.id   c992676abd72217f3bcaf4aa518f146e
#
_cell.length_a   1.000
_cell.length_b   1.000
_cell.length_c   1.000
_cell.angle_alpha   90.00
_cell.angle_beta   90.00
_cell.angle_gamma   90.00
#
_symmetry.space_group_name_H-M   'P 1'
#
loop_
_entity.id
_entity.type
_entity.pdbx_description
1 polymer ?
#
loop_
_entity_poly.entity_id
_entity_poly.type
_entity_poly.pdbx_seq_one_letter_code
_entity_poly.pdbx_strand_id
1 'polypeptide(L)'
;MLTLASPCPVCTSAKVVPIVELPPVPVDTCRMWSTRAGAHSAIKAPLILSYCGDCSHVFNRTYDDELAELAQYEEEYENSQMFSPRFRQYAEELSDELIATYGLRQKTIVEIGGGKGDFLRILCDRGNNLGVSFGPSYKPEPGDDIPKNVRFVVDYYTDKYKNEPADLIVCRHVLEHFSQPRTLIETVRKAVANRKELYVYFEVPNGDFILREQICWEFIYQHCSYFTKKSLITLFSEFGFEARDVRERFGDQFLTIEAAVAADDPALKRSASDEPRTTALCEAIGPAFSARVAEWSSYIEQQRVNRRHVVVWGAGAKAVTFLNVIDPGGSVISHVVDVNPRKVGRFIAGSGQEIVEPSALSELRPDAIILMNPIYREEIGSVVRGIGVHSELLAA
;
A
#
# COMPACT_ATOMS: atom_id res chain seq x y z
N MET A 1 21.25 -20.08 4.90
CA MET A 1 20.69 -20.24 6.27
C MET A 1 20.03 -18.93 6.62
N LEU A 2 18.71 -18.88 6.59
CA LEU A 2 17.96 -17.70 7.04
C LEU A 2 18.28 -17.49 8.52
N THR A 3 18.90 -16.38 8.86
CA THR A 3 19.19 -16.00 10.25
C THR A 3 17.86 -15.69 10.95
N LEU A 4 17.42 -16.62 11.80
CA LEU A 4 16.12 -16.61 12.51
C LEU A 4 15.95 -15.49 13.54
N ALA A 5 16.83 -14.49 13.61
CA ALA A 5 16.88 -13.51 14.68
C ALA A 5 17.03 -12.07 14.19
N SER A 6 16.13 -11.62 13.29
CA SER A 6 16.03 -10.19 13.02
C SER A 6 15.16 -9.53 14.10
N PRO A 7 15.68 -8.53 14.83
CA PRO A 7 14.87 -7.78 15.80
C PRO A 7 13.76 -6.99 15.10
N CYS A 8 12.75 -6.59 15.86
CA CYS A 8 11.67 -5.76 15.35
C CYS A 8 12.21 -4.44 14.75
N PRO A 9 11.88 -4.11 13.49
CA PRO A 9 12.38 -2.89 12.84
C PRO A 9 11.80 -1.59 13.44
N VAL A 10 10.78 -1.69 14.27
CA VAL A 10 10.17 -0.53 14.96
C VAL A 10 10.80 -0.32 16.33
N CYS A 11 10.70 -1.28 17.26
CA CYS A 11 11.11 -1.10 18.66
C CYS A 11 12.38 -1.88 19.04
N THR A 12 13.06 -2.50 18.09
CA THR A 12 14.30 -3.27 18.27
C THR A 12 14.18 -4.49 19.23
N SER A 13 12.99 -4.87 19.62
CA SER A 13 12.76 -6.04 20.48
C SER A 13 13.13 -7.34 19.78
N ALA A 14 13.69 -8.28 20.53
CA ALA A 14 13.95 -9.65 20.08
C ALA A 14 12.72 -10.58 20.23
N LYS A 15 11.61 -10.12 20.82
CA LYS A 15 10.38 -10.91 20.99
C LYS A 15 9.59 -10.97 19.69
N VAL A 16 10.12 -11.65 18.71
CA VAL A 16 9.56 -11.76 17.35
C VAL A 16 9.21 -13.22 17.06
N VAL A 17 7.96 -13.45 16.64
CA VAL A 17 7.47 -14.78 16.26
C VAL A 17 6.91 -14.77 14.84
N PRO A 18 7.15 -15.81 14.01
CA PRO A 18 6.52 -15.95 12.72
C PRO A 18 5.02 -16.25 12.90
N ILE A 19 4.17 -15.68 12.03
CA ILE A 19 2.71 -15.82 12.11
C ILE A 19 2.09 -16.41 10.84
N VAL A 20 2.69 -16.18 9.68
CA VAL A 20 2.22 -16.76 8.41
C VAL A 20 3.38 -16.86 7.43
N GLU A 21 3.38 -17.90 6.62
CA GLU A 21 4.32 -18.12 5.53
C GLU A 21 3.55 -18.32 4.22
N LEU A 22 3.91 -17.54 3.21
CA LEU A 22 3.39 -17.67 1.86
C LEU A 22 4.42 -18.37 0.97
N PRO A 23 3.95 -19.11 -0.07
CA PRO A 23 4.82 -19.57 -1.14
C PRO A 23 5.52 -18.38 -1.83
N PRO A 24 6.56 -18.62 -2.63
CA PRO A 24 7.23 -17.55 -3.34
C PRO A 24 6.27 -16.71 -4.19
N VAL A 25 6.17 -15.41 -3.88
CA VAL A 25 5.35 -14.41 -4.58
C VAL A 25 6.27 -13.40 -5.28
N PRO A 26 5.79 -12.68 -6.31
CA PRO A 26 6.58 -11.66 -6.97
C PRO A 26 7.11 -10.60 -5.99
N VAL A 27 8.39 -10.29 -6.13
CA VAL A 27 9.07 -9.28 -5.31
C VAL A 27 8.55 -7.88 -5.63
N ASP A 28 8.31 -7.58 -6.93
CA ASP A 28 7.70 -6.33 -7.38
C ASP A 28 6.29 -6.60 -7.91
N THR A 29 5.30 -5.93 -7.31
CA THR A 29 3.88 -6.11 -7.62
C THR A 29 3.28 -4.99 -8.47
N CYS A 30 3.96 -3.86 -8.58
CA CYS A 30 3.48 -2.68 -9.31
C CYS A 30 4.20 -2.47 -10.66
N ARG A 31 5.09 -3.38 -11.01
CA ARG A 31 5.78 -3.38 -12.30
C ARG A 31 4.83 -3.81 -13.43
N MET A 32 4.78 -3.03 -14.49
CA MET A 32 3.95 -3.29 -15.66
C MET A 32 4.73 -4.06 -16.72
N TRP A 33 4.45 -5.33 -16.85
CA TRP A 33 5.11 -6.22 -17.81
C TRP A 33 4.51 -6.09 -19.20
N SER A 34 5.36 -5.88 -20.21
CA SER A 34 4.95 -5.70 -21.60
C SER A 34 4.61 -7.01 -22.33
N THR A 35 5.06 -8.15 -21.79
CA THR A 35 4.79 -9.47 -22.36
C THR A 35 4.46 -10.49 -21.28
N ARG A 36 3.63 -11.48 -21.64
CA ARG A 36 3.31 -12.61 -20.75
C ARG A 36 4.55 -13.40 -20.34
N ALA A 37 5.47 -13.65 -21.28
CA ALA A 37 6.71 -14.36 -20.99
C ALA A 37 7.60 -13.59 -20.02
N GLY A 38 7.70 -12.26 -20.18
CA GLY A 38 8.37 -11.39 -19.22
C GLY A 38 7.74 -11.47 -17.85
N ALA A 39 6.40 -11.36 -17.77
CA ALA A 39 5.68 -11.46 -16.49
C ALA A 39 5.95 -12.78 -15.74
N HIS A 40 6.01 -13.91 -16.46
CA HIS A 40 6.36 -15.19 -15.85
C HIS A 40 7.81 -15.27 -15.35
N SER A 41 8.71 -14.44 -15.89
CA SER A 41 10.09 -14.34 -15.40
C SER A 41 10.29 -13.44 -14.18
N ALA A 42 9.21 -12.86 -13.65
CA ALA A 42 9.26 -12.01 -12.47
C ALA A 42 9.96 -12.73 -11.31
N ILE A 43 10.88 -12.03 -10.66
CA ILE A 43 11.59 -12.54 -9.48
C ILE A 43 10.57 -12.79 -8.37
N LYS A 44 10.62 -13.99 -7.78
CA LYS A 44 9.75 -14.40 -6.68
C LYS A 44 10.59 -14.77 -5.46
N ALA A 45 10.08 -14.45 -4.28
CA ALA A 45 10.70 -14.83 -3.01
C ALA A 45 9.66 -15.30 -1.99
N PRO A 46 10.04 -16.14 -1.02
CA PRO A 46 9.17 -16.51 0.08
C PRO A 46 8.87 -15.31 0.95
N LEU A 47 7.62 -15.20 1.44
CA LEU A 47 7.20 -14.15 2.34
C LEU A 47 6.83 -14.75 3.68
N ILE A 48 7.56 -14.37 4.75
CA ILE A 48 7.27 -14.78 6.12
C ILE A 48 6.96 -13.54 6.94
N LEU A 49 5.70 -13.39 7.35
CA LEU A 49 5.32 -12.36 8.27
C LEU A 49 5.61 -12.77 9.71
N SER A 50 6.14 -11.83 10.46
CA SER A 50 6.43 -11.99 11.88
C SER A 50 5.81 -10.87 12.70
N TYR A 51 5.46 -11.19 13.95
CA TYR A 51 4.82 -10.29 14.91
C TYR A 51 5.77 -9.99 16.07
N CYS A 52 5.81 -8.73 16.49
CA CYS A 52 6.56 -8.29 17.66
C CYS A 52 5.64 -8.24 18.89
N GLY A 53 5.93 -9.04 19.90
CA GLY A 53 5.17 -9.08 21.16
C GLY A 53 5.23 -7.81 22.01
N ASP A 54 6.20 -6.92 21.79
CA ASP A 54 6.33 -5.71 22.59
C ASP A 54 5.57 -4.51 22.01
N CYS A 55 5.65 -4.28 20.67
CA CYS A 55 5.01 -3.12 20.04
C CYS A 55 3.87 -3.49 19.07
N SER A 56 3.53 -4.76 18.95
CA SER A 56 2.48 -5.26 18.04
C SER A 56 2.75 -5.00 16.56
N HIS A 57 4.01 -4.77 16.18
CA HIS A 57 4.38 -4.59 14.78
C HIS A 57 4.41 -5.91 14.04
N VAL A 58 3.82 -5.94 12.84
CA VAL A 58 3.90 -7.06 11.91
C VAL A 58 4.79 -6.66 10.73
N PHE A 59 5.69 -7.55 10.32
CA PHE A 59 6.64 -7.22 9.25
C PHE A 59 7.09 -8.45 8.47
N ASN A 60 7.50 -8.22 7.22
CA ASN A 60 8.11 -9.23 6.36
C ASN A 60 9.57 -9.47 6.78
N ARG A 61 9.82 -10.53 7.52
CA ARG A 61 11.19 -10.86 7.98
C ARG A 61 12.10 -11.43 6.90
N THR A 62 11.54 -11.81 5.76
CA THR A 62 12.28 -12.35 4.60
C THR A 62 12.53 -11.30 3.52
N TYR A 63 12.21 -10.05 3.82
CA TYR A 63 12.48 -8.97 2.88
C TYR A 63 13.98 -8.79 2.67
N ASP A 64 14.36 -8.63 1.41
CA ASP A 64 15.73 -8.50 0.96
C ASP A 64 15.84 -7.26 0.07
N ASP A 65 16.58 -6.25 0.56
CA ASP A 65 16.74 -4.97 -0.13
C ASP A 65 17.45 -5.13 -1.49
N GLU A 66 18.47 -6.01 -1.57
CA GLU A 66 19.21 -6.25 -2.82
C GLU A 66 18.30 -6.89 -3.87
N LEU A 67 17.46 -7.84 -3.46
CA LEU A 67 16.51 -8.50 -4.33
C LEU A 67 15.41 -7.52 -4.81
N ALA A 68 14.97 -6.65 -3.94
CA ALA A 68 13.99 -5.61 -4.28
C ALA A 68 14.55 -4.58 -5.27
N GLU A 69 15.82 -4.19 -5.11
CA GLU A 69 16.50 -3.31 -6.06
C GLU A 69 16.64 -3.97 -7.44
N LEU A 70 17.04 -5.23 -7.50
CA LEU A 70 17.13 -5.98 -8.76
C LEU A 70 15.80 -6.07 -9.50
N ALA A 71 14.68 -6.13 -8.76
CA ALA A 71 13.35 -6.21 -9.36
C ALA A 71 12.87 -4.88 -9.97
N GLN A 72 13.40 -3.74 -9.54
CA GLN A 72 12.92 -2.39 -9.93
C GLN A 72 13.52 -1.84 -11.23
N TYR A 73 14.57 -2.44 -11.78
CA TYR A 73 15.50 -1.75 -12.71
C TYR A 73 15.03 -1.56 -14.17
N GLU A 74 13.96 -2.17 -14.68
CA GLU A 74 13.77 -2.14 -16.14
C GLU A 74 12.39 -1.74 -16.68
N GLU A 75 11.32 -1.71 -15.88
CA GLU A 75 9.96 -1.54 -16.39
C GLU A 75 9.21 -0.34 -15.75
N GLU A 76 8.09 0.03 -16.33
CA GLU A 76 7.26 1.11 -15.81
C GLU A 76 6.54 0.68 -14.52
N TYR A 77 6.68 1.50 -13.48
CA TYR A 77 5.96 1.37 -12.22
C TYR A 77 4.63 2.11 -12.29
N GLU A 78 3.51 1.44 -11.99
CA GLU A 78 2.18 2.07 -11.99
C GLU A 78 1.31 1.55 -10.85
N ASN A 79 0.97 2.45 -9.89
CA ASN A 79 0.11 2.14 -8.76
C ASN A 79 -0.95 3.23 -8.45
N SER A 80 -1.17 4.19 -9.35
CA SER A 80 -2.13 5.27 -9.12
C SER A 80 -3.55 4.72 -8.95
N GLN A 81 -4.21 5.11 -7.85
CA GLN A 81 -5.60 4.79 -7.56
C GLN A 81 -6.56 5.92 -7.97
N MET A 82 -6.03 7.03 -8.49
CA MET A 82 -6.80 8.23 -8.83
C MET A 82 -7.79 8.04 -10.00
N PHE A 83 -7.74 6.89 -10.67
CA PHE A 83 -8.70 6.52 -11.72
C PHE A 83 -10.06 6.07 -11.14
N SER A 84 -10.13 5.70 -9.85
CA SER A 84 -11.37 5.43 -9.15
C SER A 84 -12.00 6.75 -8.65
N PRO A 85 -13.27 7.07 -9.01
CA PRO A 85 -14.00 8.20 -8.45
C PRO A 85 -14.05 8.19 -6.92
N ARG A 86 -14.25 7.01 -6.32
CA ARG A 86 -14.31 6.84 -4.86
C ARG A 86 -12.98 7.20 -4.19
N PHE A 87 -11.85 6.76 -4.75
CA PHE A 87 -10.54 7.09 -4.19
C PHE A 87 -10.21 8.57 -4.38
N ARG A 88 -10.56 9.14 -5.54
CA ARG A 88 -10.38 10.57 -5.80
C ARG A 88 -11.15 11.42 -4.80
N GLN A 89 -12.43 11.09 -4.55
CA GLN A 89 -13.24 11.78 -3.55
C GLN A 89 -12.58 11.73 -2.16
N TYR A 90 -12.09 10.55 -1.75
CA TYR A 90 -11.35 10.41 -0.50
C TYR A 90 -10.12 11.34 -0.43
N ALA A 91 -9.31 11.37 -1.49
CA ALA A 91 -8.12 12.23 -1.55
C ALA A 91 -8.47 13.73 -1.48
N GLU A 92 -9.58 14.12 -2.12
CA GLU A 92 -10.09 15.50 -2.07
C GLU A 92 -10.61 15.87 -0.67
N GLU A 93 -11.43 15.02 -0.06
CA GLU A 93 -11.95 15.21 1.30
C GLU A 93 -10.83 15.28 2.34
N LEU A 94 -9.83 14.40 2.23
CA LEU A 94 -8.64 14.43 3.08
C LEU A 94 -7.85 15.73 2.90
N SER A 95 -7.70 16.20 1.67
CA SER A 95 -7.00 17.46 1.39
C SER A 95 -7.72 18.65 2.02
N ASP A 96 -9.06 18.72 1.92
CA ASP A 96 -9.84 19.76 2.55
C ASP A 96 -9.74 19.73 4.08
N GLU A 97 -9.76 18.54 4.67
CA GLU A 97 -9.60 18.36 6.11
C GLU A 97 -8.23 18.86 6.59
N LEU A 98 -7.14 18.47 5.92
CA LEU A 98 -5.79 18.92 6.27
C LEU A 98 -5.64 20.44 6.10
N ILE A 99 -6.18 21.02 5.02
CA ILE A 99 -6.18 22.47 4.79
C ILE A 99 -6.93 23.20 5.91
N ALA A 100 -8.07 22.69 6.31
CA ALA A 100 -8.89 23.30 7.36
C ALA A 100 -8.23 23.17 8.74
N THR A 101 -7.70 21.99 9.05
CA THR A 101 -7.11 21.68 10.37
C THR A 101 -5.82 22.46 10.62
N TYR A 102 -4.96 22.58 9.62
CA TYR A 102 -3.62 23.18 9.76
C TYR A 102 -3.49 24.55 9.10
N GLY A 103 -4.58 25.12 8.60
CA GLY A 103 -4.56 26.44 7.95
C GLY A 103 -3.65 26.47 6.71
N LEU A 104 -3.62 25.39 5.93
CA LEU A 104 -2.73 25.24 4.79
C LEU A 104 -3.21 26.08 3.58
N ARG A 105 -3.02 27.39 3.69
CA ARG A 105 -3.27 28.34 2.59
C ARG A 105 -2.04 29.18 2.37
N GLN A 106 -1.53 29.20 1.13
CA GLN A 106 -0.27 29.86 0.75
C GLN A 106 0.91 29.33 1.59
N LYS A 107 0.91 28.04 1.87
CA LYS A 107 1.89 27.30 2.66
C LYS A 107 2.78 26.45 1.78
N THR A 108 3.88 25.96 2.33
CA THR A 108 4.77 25.02 1.64
C THR A 108 4.54 23.61 2.16
N ILE A 109 4.30 22.68 1.24
CA ILE A 109 4.04 21.27 1.55
C ILE A 109 5.16 20.43 0.94
N VAL A 110 5.78 19.59 1.76
CA VAL A 110 6.74 18.57 1.33
C VAL A 110 6.02 17.23 1.31
N GLU A 111 6.02 16.54 0.16
CA GLU A 111 5.51 15.20 0.00
C GLU A 111 6.66 14.22 -0.17
N ILE A 112 6.68 13.15 0.65
CA ILE A 112 7.66 12.07 0.56
C ILE A 112 7.01 10.89 -0.16
N GLY A 113 7.59 10.48 -1.31
CA GLY A 113 7.14 9.34 -2.08
C GLY A 113 5.84 9.59 -2.87
N GLY A 114 5.60 10.84 -3.31
CA GLY A 114 4.35 11.23 -3.97
C GLY A 114 4.06 10.59 -5.33
N GLY A 115 4.92 9.68 -5.82
CA GLY A 115 4.74 9.06 -7.13
C GLY A 115 4.62 10.11 -8.25
N LYS A 116 3.45 10.22 -8.87
CA LYS A 116 3.15 11.26 -9.88
C LYS A 116 2.68 12.59 -9.27
N GLY A 117 2.65 12.71 -7.94
CA GLY A 117 2.25 13.91 -7.20
C GLY A 117 0.75 14.18 -7.20
N ASP A 118 -0.07 13.20 -7.45
CA ASP A 118 -1.52 13.36 -7.55
C ASP A 118 -2.12 14.02 -6.31
N PHE A 119 -1.75 13.55 -5.11
CA PHE A 119 -2.25 14.10 -3.87
C PHE A 119 -1.69 15.50 -3.56
N LEU A 120 -0.40 15.72 -3.82
CA LEU A 120 0.24 17.02 -3.63
C LEU A 120 -0.40 18.10 -4.53
N ARG A 121 -0.73 17.73 -5.79
CA ARG A 121 -1.42 18.63 -6.72
C ARG A 121 -2.78 19.08 -6.14
N ILE A 122 -3.57 18.14 -5.60
CA ILE A 122 -4.85 18.46 -4.96
C ILE A 122 -4.65 19.43 -3.78
N LEU A 123 -3.70 19.15 -2.87
CA LEU A 123 -3.39 20.04 -1.74
C LEU A 123 -2.92 21.42 -2.18
N CYS A 124 -2.12 21.48 -3.24
CA CYS A 124 -1.62 22.76 -3.77
C CYS A 124 -2.72 23.57 -4.43
N ASP A 125 -3.54 22.96 -5.25
CA ASP A 125 -4.63 23.64 -5.96
C ASP A 125 -5.71 24.17 -4.99
N ARG A 126 -6.16 23.32 -4.05
CA ARG A 126 -7.23 23.66 -3.13
C ARG A 126 -6.83 24.68 -2.06
N GLY A 127 -5.56 24.70 -1.66
CA GLY A 127 -5.02 25.62 -0.66
C GLY A 127 -4.24 26.80 -1.24
N ASN A 128 -4.06 26.88 -2.55
CA ASN A 128 -3.10 27.80 -3.20
C ASN A 128 -1.70 27.69 -2.57
N ASN A 129 -1.24 26.44 -2.37
CA ASN A 129 0.01 26.10 -1.70
C ASN A 129 1.16 25.91 -2.70
N LEU A 130 2.39 25.89 -2.19
CA LEU A 130 3.58 25.46 -2.90
C LEU A 130 3.90 24.01 -2.51
N GLY A 131 4.20 23.17 -3.48
CA GLY A 131 4.48 21.76 -3.26
C GLY A 131 5.88 21.35 -3.69
N VAL A 132 6.51 20.46 -2.91
CA VAL A 132 7.76 19.79 -3.29
C VAL A 132 7.57 18.30 -3.05
N SER A 133 7.56 17.50 -4.12
CA SER A 133 7.46 16.03 -4.04
C SER A 133 8.83 15.40 -4.22
N PHE A 134 9.20 14.51 -3.30
CA PHE A 134 10.42 13.70 -3.36
C PHE A 134 10.06 12.27 -3.71
N GLY A 135 10.66 11.74 -4.77
CA GLY A 135 10.45 10.34 -5.14
C GLY A 135 11.38 9.91 -6.28
N PRO A 136 12.19 8.84 -6.10
CA PRO A 136 13.12 8.38 -7.13
C PRO A 136 12.40 7.81 -8.37
N SER A 137 11.16 7.36 -8.22
CA SER A 137 10.36 6.78 -9.30
C SER A 137 9.64 7.82 -10.18
N TYR A 138 9.69 9.11 -9.83
CA TYR A 138 9.03 10.12 -10.64
C TYR A 138 9.66 10.22 -12.04
N LYS A 139 8.81 10.04 -13.05
CA LYS A 139 9.16 10.27 -14.45
C LYS A 139 8.09 11.16 -15.06
N PRO A 140 8.45 12.35 -15.61
CA PRO A 140 7.49 13.19 -16.32
C PRO A 140 6.99 12.46 -17.56
N GLU A 141 5.68 12.47 -17.80
CA GLU A 141 5.11 11.93 -19.02
C GLU A 141 5.11 12.99 -20.13
N PRO A 142 5.24 12.61 -21.40
CA PRO A 142 5.08 13.56 -22.50
C PRO A 142 3.69 14.21 -22.46
N GLY A 143 3.65 15.54 -22.32
CA GLY A 143 2.41 16.30 -22.18
C GLY A 143 1.92 16.48 -20.75
N ASP A 144 2.68 16.04 -19.75
CA ASP A 144 2.36 16.26 -18.33
C ASP A 144 2.41 17.78 -18.01
N ASP A 145 1.26 18.35 -17.71
CA ASP A 145 1.17 19.75 -17.29
C ASP A 145 1.51 19.85 -15.79
N ILE A 146 2.80 20.05 -15.51
CA ILE A 146 3.28 20.24 -14.14
C ILE A 146 2.85 21.65 -13.69
N PRO A 147 1.99 21.76 -12.66
CA PRO A 147 1.60 23.05 -12.12
C PRO A 147 2.82 23.85 -11.66
N LYS A 148 2.83 25.16 -11.93
CA LYS A 148 3.97 26.04 -11.57
C LYS A 148 4.27 26.10 -10.08
N ASN A 149 3.30 25.76 -9.25
CA ASN A 149 3.40 25.71 -7.79
C ASN A 149 3.82 24.34 -7.25
N VAL A 150 4.16 23.37 -8.12
CA VAL A 150 4.64 22.03 -7.71
C VAL A 150 6.01 21.76 -8.32
N ARG A 151 6.95 21.31 -7.51
CA ARG A 151 8.29 20.90 -7.92
C ARG A 151 8.52 19.42 -7.57
N PHE A 152 9.06 18.65 -8.52
CA PHE A 152 9.46 17.26 -8.30
C PHE A 152 10.96 17.16 -8.13
N VAL A 153 11.40 16.37 -7.15
CA VAL A 153 12.80 16.04 -6.87
C VAL A 153 12.96 14.54 -7.04
N VAL A 154 13.66 14.12 -8.10
CA VAL A 154 13.92 12.70 -8.41
C VAL A 154 15.07 12.21 -7.53
N ASP A 155 14.78 12.05 -6.24
CA ASP A 155 15.74 11.60 -5.23
C ASP A 155 14.97 11.09 -4.00
N TYR A 156 15.62 10.27 -3.17
CA TYR A 156 15.09 9.92 -1.86
C TYR A 156 15.12 11.11 -0.91
N TYR A 157 14.10 11.23 -0.06
CA TYR A 157 14.10 12.24 1.02
C TYR A 157 15.07 11.80 2.13
N THR A 158 16.21 12.47 2.20
CA THR A 158 17.30 12.17 3.13
C THR A 158 17.72 13.43 3.90
N ASP A 159 18.68 13.30 4.81
CA ASP A 159 19.28 14.42 5.58
C ASP A 159 19.77 15.57 4.69
N LYS A 160 20.05 15.32 3.42
CA LYS A 160 20.40 16.33 2.40
C LYS A 160 19.31 17.41 2.29
N TYR A 161 18.06 17.03 2.50
CA TYR A 161 16.89 17.90 2.32
C TYR A 161 16.24 18.37 3.63
N LYS A 162 16.88 18.12 4.79
CA LYS A 162 16.37 18.51 6.10
C LYS A 162 16.06 20.00 6.28
N ASN A 163 16.66 20.86 5.47
CA ASN A 163 16.45 22.32 5.48
C ASN A 163 15.40 22.79 4.45
N GLU A 164 14.78 21.89 3.70
CA GLU A 164 13.70 22.23 2.77
C GLU A 164 12.58 22.93 3.56
N PRO A 165 12.12 24.11 3.10
CA PRO A 165 10.99 24.77 3.75
C PRO A 165 9.74 23.89 3.71
N ALA A 166 9.06 23.78 4.85
CA ALA A 166 7.80 23.06 4.94
C ALA A 166 6.95 23.61 6.09
N ASP A 167 5.65 23.70 5.88
CA ASP A 167 4.62 23.90 6.90
C ASP A 167 3.92 22.55 7.21
N LEU A 168 3.90 21.63 6.23
CA LEU A 168 3.45 20.24 6.40
C LEU A 168 4.41 19.30 5.67
N ILE A 169 4.76 18.18 6.31
CA ILE A 169 5.37 17.04 5.64
C ILE A 169 4.32 15.93 5.55
N VAL A 170 4.02 15.48 4.33
CA VAL A 170 3.08 14.40 4.07
C VAL A 170 3.78 13.19 3.47
N CYS A 171 3.41 11.99 3.92
CA CYS A 171 3.95 10.73 3.43
C CYS A 171 2.82 9.69 3.41
N ARG A 172 2.42 9.24 2.22
CA ARG A 172 1.28 8.34 2.05
C ARG A 172 1.68 7.12 1.24
N HIS A 173 1.41 5.93 1.80
CA HIS A 173 1.71 4.64 1.16
C HIS A 173 3.18 4.49 0.74
N VAL A 174 4.08 4.83 1.66
CA VAL A 174 5.53 4.79 1.45
C VAL A 174 6.28 4.16 2.63
N LEU A 175 5.87 4.49 3.87
CA LEU A 175 6.57 4.02 5.08
C LEU A 175 6.56 2.48 5.19
N GLU A 176 5.51 1.83 4.70
CA GLU A 176 5.38 0.38 4.65
C GLU A 176 6.43 -0.31 3.77
N HIS A 177 7.02 0.41 2.82
CA HIS A 177 8.06 -0.11 1.92
C HIS A 177 9.49 0.01 2.49
N PHE A 178 9.66 0.67 3.63
CA PHE A 178 10.98 0.79 4.26
C PHE A 178 11.27 -0.46 5.10
N SER A 179 12.37 -1.16 4.77
CA SER A 179 12.91 -2.25 5.60
C SER A 179 13.39 -1.75 6.96
N GLN A 180 13.84 -0.47 7.01
CA GLN A 180 14.26 0.24 8.21
C GLN A 180 13.43 1.52 8.40
N PRO A 181 12.14 1.44 8.84
CA PRO A 181 11.25 2.59 8.93
C PRO A 181 11.76 3.67 9.91
N ARG A 182 12.57 3.29 10.89
CA ARG A 182 13.22 4.21 11.83
C ARG A 182 14.08 5.26 11.12
N THR A 183 14.76 4.88 10.03
CA THR A 183 15.62 5.80 9.27
C THR A 183 14.83 6.95 8.65
N LEU A 184 13.64 6.68 8.09
CA LEU A 184 12.79 7.72 7.55
C LEU A 184 12.28 8.66 8.65
N ILE A 185 11.79 8.10 9.78
CA ILE A 185 11.27 8.93 10.88
C ILE A 185 12.37 9.77 11.52
N GLU A 186 13.59 9.23 11.64
CA GLU A 186 14.76 10.01 12.09
C GLU A 186 15.07 11.17 11.15
N THR A 187 15.05 10.94 9.83
CA THR A 187 15.25 11.99 8.82
C THR A 187 14.18 13.07 8.93
N VAL A 188 12.91 12.68 9.03
CA VAL A 188 11.79 13.61 9.22
C VAL A 188 11.96 14.39 10.53
N ARG A 189 12.39 13.72 11.62
CA ARG A 189 12.65 14.38 12.90
C ARG A 189 13.73 15.47 12.80
N LYS A 190 14.79 15.21 12.07
CA LYS A 190 15.85 16.19 11.81
C LYS A 190 15.33 17.37 10.96
N ALA A 191 14.47 17.12 10.00
CA ALA A 191 13.86 18.15 9.16
C ALA A 191 12.90 19.05 9.95
N VAL A 192 12.11 18.45 10.86
CA VAL A 192 11.22 19.22 11.74
C VAL A 192 12.02 20.01 12.77
N ALA A 193 13.13 19.45 13.27
CA ALA A 193 14.00 20.05 14.30
C ALA A 193 13.18 20.61 15.49
N ASN A 194 13.26 21.94 15.72
CA ASN A 194 12.53 22.62 16.80
C ASN A 194 11.32 23.42 16.27
N ARG A 195 10.86 23.17 15.05
CA ARG A 195 9.72 23.87 14.43
C ARG A 195 8.41 23.33 15.01
N LYS A 196 7.88 23.97 16.08
CA LYS A 196 6.68 23.53 16.79
C LYS A 196 5.38 23.62 15.96
N GLU A 197 5.38 24.42 14.90
CA GLU A 197 4.24 24.63 14.00
C GLU A 197 4.29 23.76 12.74
N LEU A 198 5.31 22.90 12.61
CA LEU A 198 5.42 21.97 11.52
C LEU A 198 4.79 20.65 11.92
N TYR A 199 3.75 20.28 11.21
CA TYR A 199 3.06 19.00 11.38
C TYR A 199 3.58 17.97 10.38
N VAL A 200 3.49 16.71 10.77
CA VAL A 200 3.72 15.58 9.88
C VAL A 200 2.45 14.74 9.78
N TYR A 201 2.11 14.32 8.57
CA TYR A 201 0.99 13.46 8.27
C TYR A 201 1.48 12.21 7.56
N PHE A 202 1.24 11.05 8.14
CA PHE A 202 1.56 9.78 7.51
C PHE A 202 0.30 8.94 7.34
N GLU A 203 0.23 8.22 6.22
CA GLU A 203 -0.83 7.26 5.93
C GLU A 203 -0.19 5.97 5.42
N VAL A 204 -0.61 4.84 6.01
CA VAL A 204 -0.11 3.49 5.71
C VAL A 204 -1.28 2.52 5.62
N PRO A 205 -1.15 1.34 5.00
CA PRO A 205 -2.11 0.26 5.14
C PRO A 205 -2.33 -0.08 6.61
N ASN A 206 -3.59 -0.29 7.01
CA ASN A 206 -3.96 -0.54 8.40
C ASN A 206 -3.74 -2.01 8.77
N GLY A 207 -2.66 -2.29 9.50
CA GLY A 207 -2.33 -3.64 9.97
C GLY A 207 -3.38 -4.23 10.91
N ASP A 208 -4.02 -3.41 11.77
CA ASP A 208 -5.09 -3.87 12.65
C ASP A 208 -6.33 -4.32 11.85
N PHE A 209 -6.68 -3.60 10.78
CA PHE A 209 -7.77 -3.96 9.87
C PHE A 209 -7.44 -5.25 9.11
N ILE A 210 -6.23 -5.37 8.56
CA ILE A 210 -5.78 -6.57 7.83
C ILE A 210 -5.88 -7.82 8.72
N LEU A 211 -5.42 -7.72 9.98
CA LEU A 211 -5.49 -8.83 10.92
C LEU A 211 -6.93 -9.15 11.37
N ARG A 212 -7.73 -8.12 11.65
CA ARG A 212 -9.12 -8.24 12.12
C ARG A 212 -10.03 -8.87 11.08
N GLU A 213 -9.94 -8.38 9.85
CA GLU A 213 -10.77 -8.83 8.73
C GLU A 213 -10.14 -10.00 7.95
N GLN A 214 -8.93 -10.42 8.36
CA GLN A 214 -8.18 -11.52 7.73
C GLN A 214 -7.99 -11.31 6.22
N ILE A 215 -7.58 -10.10 5.82
CA ILE A 215 -7.37 -9.71 4.42
C ILE A 215 -6.03 -10.29 3.94
N CYS A 216 -6.01 -11.60 3.69
CA CYS A 216 -4.78 -12.35 3.39
C CYS A 216 -4.08 -11.92 2.08
N TRP A 217 -4.80 -11.33 1.15
CA TRP A 217 -4.25 -10.87 -0.12
C TRP A 217 -3.49 -9.55 -0.03
N GLU A 218 -3.53 -8.87 1.14
CA GLU A 218 -2.67 -7.73 1.47
C GLU A 218 -1.25 -8.14 1.86
N PHE A 219 -0.94 -9.44 1.95
CA PHE A 219 0.42 -9.91 2.20
C PHE A 219 1.23 -9.77 0.92
N ILE A 220 1.96 -8.66 0.83
CA ILE A 220 2.68 -8.19 -0.34
C ILE A 220 4.16 -8.18 0.00
N TYR A 221 5.02 -8.72 -0.87
CA TYR A 221 6.45 -8.82 -0.58
C TYR A 221 7.08 -7.45 -0.31
N GLN A 222 6.73 -6.43 -1.11
CA GLN A 222 7.25 -5.06 -0.98
C GLN A 222 6.79 -4.34 0.28
N HIS A 223 5.74 -4.81 0.95
CA HIS A 223 5.34 -4.26 2.24
C HIS A 223 6.22 -4.85 3.34
N CYS A 224 7.32 -4.14 3.66
CA CYS A 224 8.21 -4.52 4.75
C CYS A 224 7.50 -4.49 6.10
N SER A 225 6.50 -3.59 6.23
CA SER A 225 5.81 -3.25 7.48
C SER A 225 4.30 -3.25 7.33
N TYR A 226 3.61 -3.82 8.31
CA TYR A 226 2.15 -3.77 8.50
C TYR A 226 1.92 -3.10 9.85
N PHE A 227 1.72 -1.78 9.81
CA PHE A 227 1.60 -0.98 11.03
C PHE A 227 0.25 -1.18 11.70
N THR A 228 0.29 -1.62 12.96
CA THR A 228 -0.83 -1.48 13.88
C THR A 228 -0.82 -0.07 14.47
N LYS A 229 -1.96 0.39 15.01
CA LYS A 229 -2.04 1.67 15.72
C LYS A 229 -0.94 1.80 16.78
N LYS A 230 -0.72 0.73 17.57
CA LYS A 230 0.32 0.70 18.61
C LYS A 230 1.72 0.83 18.02
N SER A 231 2.04 0.07 16.97
CA SER A 231 3.39 0.09 16.39
C SER A 231 3.70 1.41 15.69
N LEU A 232 2.71 2.04 15.05
CA LEU A 232 2.88 3.34 14.40
C LEU A 232 3.13 4.43 15.44
N ILE A 233 2.34 4.49 16.52
CA ILE A 233 2.56 5.42 17.64
C ILE A 233 3.93 5.17 18.30
N THR A 234 4.31 3.90 18.51
CA THR A 234 5.60 3.53 19.10
C THR A 234 6.75 4.08 18.26
N LEU A 235 6.70 3.87 16.93
CA LEU A 235 7.73 4.35 16.01
C LEU A 235 7.93 5.86 16.12
N PHE A 236 6.86 6.63 16.04
CA PHE A 236 6.93 8.09 16.11
C PHE A 236 7.40 8.59 17.49
N SER A 237 6.89 7.99 18.56
CA SER A 237 7.24 8.37 19.94
C SER A 237 8.71 8.15 20.26
N GLU A 238 9.35 7.10 19.71
CA GLU A 238 10.78 6.84 19.90
C GLU A 238 11.68 7.93 19.32
N PHE A 239 11.17 8.70 18.36
CA PHE A 239 11.89 9.84 17.78
C PHE A 239 11.41 11.19 18.31
N GLY A 240 10.66 11.21 19.43
CA GLY A 240 10.23 12.44 20.08
C GLY A 240 9.09 13.17 19.38
N PHE A 241 8.27 12.45 18.62
CA PHE A 241 6.99 12.95 18.15
C PHE A 241 5.88 12.61 19.13
N GLU A 242 4.93 13.52 19.26
CA GLU A 242 3.64 13.30 19.92
C GLU A 242 2.59 13.07 18.82
N ALA A 243 1.91 11.92 18.88
CA ALA A 243 0.76 11.67 18.04
C ALA A 243 -0.40 12.57 18.49
N ARG A 244 -0.82 13.49 17.64
CA ARG A 244 -1.97 14.38 17.84
C ARG A 244 -3.26 13.69 17.54
N ASP A 245 -3.24 12.86 16.50
CA ASP A 245 -4.37 12.07 16.07
C ASP A 245 -3.93 10.79 15.36
N VAL A 246 -4.67 9.71 15.56
CA VAL A 246 -4.45 8.44 14.86
C VAL A 246 -5.81 7.84 14.51
N ARG A 247 -6.12 7.77 13.21
CA ARG A 247 -7.43 7.36 12.71
C ARG A 247 -7.36 6.26 11.67
N GLU A 248 -8.39 5.43 11.66
CA GLU A 248 -8.70 4.54 10.55
C GLU A 248 -9.47 5.32 9.48
N ARG A 249 -9.11 5.14 8.22
CA ARG A 249 -9.70 5.87 7.09
C ARG A 249 -10.00 4.95 5.92
N PHE A 250 -10.75 5.46 4.95
CA PHE A 250 -11.11 4.75 3.72
C PHE A 250 -11.70 3.37 3.99
N GLY A 251 -12.77 3.32 4.81
CA GLY A 251 -13.38 2.07 5.26
C GLY A 251 -12.40 1.20 6.06
N ASP A 252 -11.68 1.83 6.96
CA ASP A 252 -10.70 1.26 7.89
C ASP A 252 -9.43 0.66 7.23
N GLN A 253 -9.31 0.72 5.90
CA GLN A 253 -8.18 0.14 5.18
C GLN A 253 -6.86 0.89 5.37
N PHE A 254 -6.92 2.19 5.70
CA PHE A 254 -5.75 3.02 5.94
C PHE A 254 -5.68 3.46 7.39
N LEU A 255 -4.47 3.52 7.91
CA LEU A 255 -4.15 4.05 9.22
C LEU A 255 -3.36 5.34 9.04
N THR A 256 -3.83 6.42 9.67
CA THR A 256 -3.17 7.72 9.59
C THR A 256 -2.63 8.13 10.93
N ILE A 257 -1.51 8.85 10.93
CA ILE A 257 -0.97 9.51 12.10
C ILE A 257 -0.65 10.98 11.78
N GLU A 258 -1.20 11.86 12.59
CA GLU A 258 -0.88 13.28 12.62
C GLU A 258 0.00 13.52 13.85
N ALA A 259 1.22 14.03 13.63
CA ALA A 259 2.17 14.17 14.71
C ALA A 259 2.91 15.52 14.65
N ALA A 260 3.37 15.95 15.81
CA ALA A 260 4.22 17.12 15.96
C ALA A 260 5.35 16.80 16.94
N VAL A 261 6.38 17.65 16.99
CA VAL A 261 7.44 17.48 18.00
C VAL A 261 6.84 17.61 19.38
N ALA A 262 7.09 16.62 20.23
CA ALA A 262 6.65 16.64 21.63
C ALA A 262 7.22 17.89 22.33
N ALA A 263 6.39 18.59 23.10
CA ALA A 263 6.87 19.57 24.06
C ALA A 263 7.74 18.84 25.10
N ASP A 264 8.79 19.46 25.63
CA ASP A 264 9.84 18.91 26.49
C ASP A 264 9.35 18.08 27.72
N ASP A 265 8.44 17.16 27.54
CA ASP A 265 7.98 16.24 28.57
C ASP A 265 8.26 14.78 28.16
N PRO A 266 9.26 14.13 28.81
CA PRO A 266 9.55 12.72 28.56
C PRO A 266 8.46 11.76 29.07
N ALA A 267 7.33 12.26 29.53
CA ALA A 267 6.27 11.47 30.16
C ALA A 267 5.15 11.03 29.23
N LEU A 268 5.20 11.32 27.92
CA LEU A 268 4.27 10.72 26.94
C LEU A 268 4.68 9.25 26.68
N LYS A 269 4.59 8.53 27.78
CA LYS A 269 4.82 7.10 27.86
C LYS A 269 3.67 6.35 27.23
N ARG A 270 4.04 5.55 26.18
CA ARG A 270 3.44 4.25 25.88
C ARG A 270 1.97 4.15 26.33
N SER A 271 1.05 4.60 25.49
CA SER A 271 -0.34 4.21 25.65
C SER A 271 -0.42 2.69 25.47
N ALA A 272 -0.59 2.02 26.59
CA ALA A 272 -0.69 0.58 26.69
C ALA A 272 -2.07 0.09 26.20
N SER A 273 -2.14 -1.18 25.91
CA SER A 273 -3.20 -2.11 26.28
C SER A 273 -4.18 -2.63 25.24
N ASP A 274 -3.73 -2.93 23.99
CA ASP A 274 -4.49 -3.89 23.18
C ASP A 274 -3.70 -5.19 22.87
N GLU A 275 -2.66 -5.46 23.66
CA GLU A 275 -1.75 -6.60 23.44
C GLU A 275 -2.41 -7.98 23.35
N PRO A 276 -3.35 -8.38 24.25
CA PRO A 276 -3.95 -9.71 24.16
C PRO A 276 -4.79 -9.92 22.91
N ARG A 277 -5.50 -8.88 22.45
CA ARG A 277 -6.35 -8.93 21.27
C ARG A 277 -5.52 -9.05 19.99
N THR A 278 -4.51 -8.21 19.81
CA THR A 278 -3.65 -8.25 18.62
C THR A 278 -2.86 -9.55 18.55
N THR A 279 -2.36 -10.07 19.69
CA THR A 279 -1.68 -11.38 19.74
C THR A 279 -2.58 -12.49 19.24
N ALA A 280 -3.83 -12.57 19.73
CA ALA A 280 -4.78 -13.58 19.29
C ALA A 280 -5.11 -13.49 17.79
N LEU A 281 -5.22 -12.27 17.24
CA LEU A 281 -5.41 -12.06 15.80
C LEU A 281 -4.19 -12.53 14.99
N CYS A 282 -2.97 -12.26 15.47
CA CYS A 282 -1.74 -12.73 14.84
C CYS A 282 -1.61 -14.25 14.87
N GLU A 283 -2.01 -14.91 15.95
CA GLU A 283 -2.03 -16.37 16.04
C GLU A 283 -3.06 -17.00 15.08
N ALA A 284 -4.18 -16.32 14.84
CA ALA A 284 -5.23 -16.78 13.96
C ALA A 284 -4.94 -16.60 12.46
N ILE A 285 -4.03 -15.69 12.09
CA ILE A 285 -3.86 -15.28 10.68
C ILE A 285 -3.29 -16.38 9.78
N GLY A 286 -2.36 -17.21 10.28
CA GLY A 286 -1.78 -18.32 9.52
C GLY A 286 -2.83 -19.39 9.18
N PRO A 287 -3.60 -19.91 10.15
CA PRO A 287 -4.75 -20.78 9.89
C PRO A 287 -5.77 -20.15 8.95
N ALA A 288 -6.10 -18.86 9.11
CA ALA A 288 -7.03 -18.15 8.25
C ALA A 288 -6.53 -18.07 6.80
N PHE A 289 -5.25 -17.76 6.60
CA PHE A 289 -4.63 -17.77 5.27
C PHE A 289 -4.76 -19.16 4.60
N SER A 290 -4.42 -20.22 5.32
CA SER A 290 -4.52 -21.60 4.80
C SER A 290 -5.95 -21.96 4.42
N ALA A 291 -6.92 -21.60 5.25
CA ALA A 291 -8.35 -21.82 4.97
C ALA A 291 -8.82 -21.04 3.72
N ARG A 292 -8.39 -19.78 3.60
CA ARG A 292 -8.76 -18.91 2.47
C ARG A 292 -8.14 -19.43 1.15
N VAL A 293 -6.89 -19.90 1.20
CA VAL A 293 -6.25 -20.55 0.05
C VAL A 293 -7.01 -21.80 -0.38
N ALA A 294 -7.40 -22.68 0.57
CA ALA A 294 -8.17 -23.89 0.27
C ALA A 294 -9.54 -23.56 -0.34
N GLU A 295 -10.25 -22.58 0.22
CA GLU A 295 -11.55 -22.10 -0.27
C GLU A 295 -11.47 -21.64 -1.72
N TRP A 296 -10.55 -20.70 -2.01
CA TRP A 296 -10.39 -20.14 -3.36
C TRP A 296 -9.86 -21.15 -4.36
N SER A 297 -8.92 -22.02 -3.96
CA SER A 297 -8.43 -23.09 -4.84
C SER A 297 -9.56 -24.05 -5.22
N SER A 298 -10.41 -24.41 -4.26
CA SER A 298 -11.59 -25.26 -4.52
C SER A 298 -12.59 -24.56 -5.43
N TYR A 299 -12.86 -23.26 -5.21
CA TYR A 299 -13.75 -22.48 -6.05
C TYR A 299 -13.23 -22.42 -7.49
N ILE A 300 -11.96 -22.07 -7.70
CA ILE A 300 -11.37 -21.95 -9.05
C ILE A 300 -11.35 -23.30 -9.77
N GLU A 301 -11.04 -24.41 -9.08
CA GLU A 301 -11.10 -25.73 -9.67
C GLU A 301 -12.55 -26.11 -10.08
N GLN A 302 -13.53 -25.73 -9.27
CA GLN A 302 -14.93 -25.94 -9.64
C GLN A 302 -15.34 -25.15 -10.87
N GLN A 303 -14.88 -23.88 -11.01
CA GLN A 303 -15.13 -23.07 -12.21
C GLN A 303 -14.49 -23.73 -13.45
N ARG A 304 -13.25 -24.24 -13.30
CA ARG A 304 -12.55 -24.96 -14.37
C ARG A 304 -13.33 -26.19 -14.85
N VAL A 305 -13.80 -27.01 -13.92
CA VAL A 305 -14.60 -28.23 -14.23
C VAL A 305 -15.91 -27.85 -14.92
N ASN A 306 -16.57 -26.81 -14.48
CA ASN A 306 -17.83 -26.32 -15.03
C ASN A 306 -17.65 -25.48 -16.32
N ARG A 307 -16.41 -25.27 -16.76
CA ARG A 307 -16.05 -24.42 -17.93
C ARG A 307 -16.61 -23.00 -17.84
N ARG A 308 -16.70 -22.47 -16.62
CA ARG A 308 -17.13 -21.09 -16.40
C ARG A 308 -15.96 -20.13 -16.58
N HIS A 309 -16.26 -18.98 -17.14
CA HIS A 309 -15.28 -17.94 -17.39
C HIS A 309 -15.19 -17.00 -16.17
N VAL A 310 -14.00 -16.88 -15.59
CA VAL A 310 -13.73 -16.07 -14.41
C VAL A 310 -12.69 -15.02 -14.74
N VAL A 311 -12.94 -13.78 -14.29
CA VAL A 311 -11.96 -12.69 -14.33
C VAL A 311 -11.79 -12.07 -12.95
N VAL A 312 -10.67 -11.39 -12.75
CA VAL A 312 -10.40 -10.60 -11.54
C VAL A 312 -10.58 -9.11 -11.86
N TRP A 313 -11.05 -8.32 -10.92
CA TRP A 313 -11.13 -6.87 -11.02
C TRP A 313 -10.20 -6.20 -10.01
N GLY A 314 -9.26 -5.37 -10.54
CA GLY A 314 -8.24 -4.62 -9.82
C GLY A 314 -6.85 -5.23 -9.99
N ALA A 315 -6.05 -4.71 -10.94
CA ALA A 315 -4.67 -5.14 -11.23
C ALA A 315 -3.66 -4.46 -10.29
N GLY A 316 -3.91 -4.51 -8.99
CA GLY A 316 -3.01 -4.01 -7.94
C GLY A 316 -2.26 -5.15 -7.25
N ALA A 317 -1.48 -4.80 -6.24
CA ALA A 317 -0.63 -5.74 -5.50
C ALA A 317 -1.42 -6.93 -4.90
N LYS A 318 -2.66 -6.71 -4.43
CA LYS A 318 -3.55 -7.78 -3.94
C LYS A 318 -3.81 -8.84 -5.02
N ALA A 319 -4.07 -8.40 -6.26
CA ALA A 319 -4.28 -9.33 -7.37
C ALA A 319 -3.03 -10.13 -7.69
N VAL A 320 -1.86 -9.51 -7.63
CA VAL A 320 -0.59 -10.21 -7.84
C VAL A 320 -0.41 -11.31 -6.82
N THR A 321 -0.63 -11.04 -5.52
CA THR A 321 -0.55 -12.07 -4.48
C THR A 321 -1.59 -13.17 -4.70
N PHE A 322 -2.87 -12.79 -4.88
CA PHE A 322 -3.97 -13.72 -5.08
C PHE A 322 -3.71 -14.67 -6.26
N LEU A 323 -3.39 -14.12 -7.44
CA LEU A 323 -3.22 -14.90 -8.66
C LEU A 323 -2.00 -15.81 -8.60
N ASN A 324 -0.89 -15.35 -8.00
CA ASN A 324 0.29 -16.20 -7.84
C ASN A 324 0.11 -17.34 -6.84
N VAL A 325 -0.82 -17.22 -5.91
CA VAL A 325 -1.15 -18.28 -4.95
C VAL A 325 -2.24 -19.21 -5.48
N ILE A 326 -3.27 -18.67 -6.14
CA ILE A 326 -4.49 -19.41 -6.48
C ILE A 326 -4.47 -19.94 -7.93
N ASP A 327 -3.98 -19.18 -8.90
CA ASP A 327 -3.90 -19.57 -10.32
C ASP A 327 -2.56 -19.12 -10.95
N PRO A 328 -1.41 -19.63 -10.46
CA PRO A 328 -0.08 -19.14 -10.80
C PRO A 328 0.28 -19.31 -12.30
N GLY A 329 -0.44 -20.14 -13.02
CA GLY A 329 -0.26 -20.36 -14.47
C GLY A 329 -1.28 -19.64 -15.34
N GLY A 330 -2.24 -18.92 -14.75
CA GLY A 330 -3.30 -18.24 -15.50
C GLY A 330 -4.19 -19.22 -16.29
N SER A 331 -4.44 -20.40 -15.71
CA SER A 331 -5.09 -21.51 -16.42
C SER A 331 -6.61 -21.44 -16.41
N VAL A 332 -7.18 -20.71 -15.44
CA VAL A 332 -8.62 -20.57 -15.23
C VAL A 332 -9.04 -19.11 -15.26
N ILE A 333 -8.32 -18.26 -14.54
CA ILE A 333 -8.55 -16.81 -14.55
C ILE A 333 -7.80 -16.23 -15.74
N SER A 334 -8.56 -15.83 -16.77
CA SER A 334 -7.98 -15.46 -18.07
C SER A 334 -7.43 -14.04 -18.09
N HIS A 335 -8.14 -13.09 -17.45
CA HIS A 335 -7.84 -11.67 -17.51
C HIS A 335 -8.03 -10.98 -16.17
N VAL A 336 -7.35 -9.84 -16.04
CA VAL A 336 -7.57 -8.90 -14.93
C VAL A 336 -8.12 -7.59 -15.50
N VAL A 337 -9.24 -7.13 -14.98
CA VAL A 337 -9.86 -5.86 -15.39
C VAL A 337 -9.33 -4.74 -14.50
N ASP A 338 -8.92 -3.62 -15.09
CA ASP A 338 -8.54 -2.43 -14.32
C ASP A 338 -9.05 -1.15 -14.99
N VAL A 339 -9.45 -0.18 -14.18
CA VAL A 339 -9.91 1.14 -14.65
C VAL A 339 -8.76 2.07 -15.04
N ASN A 340 -7.53 1.74 -14.63
CA ASN A 340 -6.34 2.52 -14.94
C ASN A 340 -5.86 2.21 -16.37
N PRO A 341 -5.99 3.16 -17.33
CA PRO A 341 -5.64 2.91 -18.73
C PRO A 341 -4.15 2.65 -18.94
N ARG A 342 -3.28 3.07 -18.01
CA ARG A 342 -1.83 2.85 -18.10
C ARG A 342 -1.44 1.39 -17.89
N LYS A 343 -2.33 0.58 -17.30
CA LYS A 343 -2.11 -0.86 -17.07
C LYS A 343 -2.63 -1.72 -18.21
N VAL A 344 -3.52 -1.19 -19.05
CA VAL A 344 -4.16 -1.97 -20.14
C VAL A 344 -3.13 -2.48 -21.13
N GLY A 345 -3.27 -3.76 -21.54
CA GLY A 345 -2.34 -4.46 -22.44
C GLY A 345 -1.03 -4.90 -21.76
N ARG A 346 -0.94 -4.75 -20.42
CA ARG A 346 0.17 -5.24 -19.61
C ARG A 346 -0.21 -6.58 -18.95
N PHE A 347 0.76 -7.21 -18.29
CA PHE A 347 0.60 -8.54 -17.71
C PHE A 347 0.93 -8.55 -16.22
N ILE A 348 0.18 -9.34 -15.45
CA ILE A 348 0.38 -9.51 -14.00
C ILE A 348 1.70 -10.24 -13.74
N ALA A 349 2.52 -9.66 -12.88
CA ALA A 349 3.79 -10.24 -12.44
C ALA A 349 3.61 -11.69 -11.97
N GLY A 350 4.44 -12.58 -12.45
CA GLY A 350 4.54 -13.98 -12.03
C GLY A 350 3.47 -14.91 -12.59
N SER A 351 2.21 -14.51 -12.69
CA SER A 351 1.09 -15.35 -13.14
C SER A 351 0.65 -15.09 -14.58
N GLY A 352 0.99 -13.91 -15.13
CA GLY A 352 0.92 -13.65 -16.57
C GLY A 352 -0.46 -13.38 -17.17
N GLN A 353 -1.52 -13.13 -16.36
CA GLN A 353 -2.81 -12.71 -16.89
C GLN A 353 -2.71 -11.33 -17.55
N GLU A 354 -3.40 -11.17 -18.66
CA GLU A 354 -3.47 -9.89 -19.35
C GLU A 354 -4.40 -8.91 -18.63
N ILE A 355 -3.98 -7.65 -18.54
CA ILE A 355 -4.79 -6.58 -17.95
C ILE A 355 -5.59 -5.91 -19.08
N VAL A 356 -6.91 -5.85 -18.89
CA VAL A 356 -7.84 -5.31 -19.88
C VAL A 356 -8.68 -4.17 -19.28
N GLU A 357 -9.17 -3.29 -20.12
CA GLU A 357 -10.11 -2.26 -19.71
C GLU A 357 -11.52 -2.81 -19.44
N PRO A 358 -12.38 -2.12 -18.67
CA PRO A 358 -13.73 -2.57 -18.35
C PRO A 358 -14.60 -2.88 -19.57
N SER A 359 -14.45 -2.16 -20.68
CA SER A 359 -15.22 -2.37 -21.92
C SER A 359 -15.03 -3.77 -22.53
N ALA A 360 -13.86 -4.40 -22.29
CA ALA A 360 -13.57 -5.77 -22.75
C ALA A 360 -14.53 -6.82 -22.17
N LEU A 361 -15.19 -6.53 -21.05
CA LEU A 361 -16.20 -7.42 -20.46
C LEU A 361 -17.38 -7.72 -21.40
N SER A 362 -17.71 -6.81 -22.32
CA SER A 362 -18.77 -7.02 -23.33
C SER A 362 -18.49 -8.18 -24.26
N GLU A 363 -17.20 -8.45 -24.55
CA GLU A 363 -16.73 -9.56 -25.38
C GLU A 363 -16.42 -10.80 -24.53
N LEU A 364 -15.74 -10.60 -23.40
CA LEU A 364 -15.32 -11.67 -22.48
C LEU A 364 -16.52 -12.37 -21.83
N ARG A 365 -17.59 -11.65 -21.51
CA ARG A 365 -18.83 -12.16 -20.85
C ARG A 365 -18.53 -13.15 -19.72
N PRO A 366 -17.78 -12.75 -18.68
CA PRO A 366 -17.44 -13.66 -17.62
C PRO A 366 -18.68 -14.05 -16.81
N ASP A 367 -18.71 -15.30 -16.35
CA ASP A 367 -19.72 -15.79 -15.41
C ASP A 367 -19.53 -15.20 -14.01
N ALA A 368 -18.27 -14.94 -13.62
CA ALA A 368 -17.93 -14.39 -12.33
C ALA A 368 -16.79 -13.36 -12.43
N ILE A 369 -16.87 -12.33 -11.61
CA ILE A 369 -15.84 -11.28 -11.45
C ILE A 369 -15.42 -11.26 -9.98
N ILE A 370 -14.14 -11.57 -9.72
CA ILE A 370 -13.57 -11.55 -8.37
C ILE A 370 -13.02 -10.15 -8.08
N LEU A 371 -13.58 -9.48 -7.09
CA LEU A 371 -13.20 -8.13 -6.68
C LEU A 371 -12.04 -8.21 -5.66
N MET A 372 -10.88 -7.67 -6.00
CA MET A 372 -9.74 -7.65 -5.11
C MET A 372 -9.87 -6.66 -3.97
N ASN A 373 -10.77 -5.69 -4.08
CA ASN A 373 -11.08 -4.78 -2.99
C ASN A 373 -12.59 -4.52 -2.93
N PRO A 374 -13.29 -5.09 -1.93
CA PRO A 374 -14.75 -4.98 -1.79
C PRO A 374 -15.27 -3.54 -1.62
N ILE A 375 -14.43 -2.60 -1.21
CA ILE A 375 -14.82 -1.20 -1.03
C ILE A 375 -15.33 -0.57 -2.33
N TYR A 376 -14.89 -1.09 -3.48
CA TYR A 376 -15.29 -0.62 -4.82
C TYR A 376 -16.48 -1.39 -5.41
N ARG A 377 -17.13 -2.30 -4.64
CA ARG A 377 -18.22 -3.16 -5.16
C ARG A 377 -19.34 -2.39 -5.85
N GLU A 378 -19.76 -1.25 -5.29
CA GLU A 378 -20.85 -0.44 -5.86
C GLU A 378 -20.41 0.23 -7.16
N GLU A 379 -19.21 0.83 -7.16
CA GLU A 379 -18.60 1.45 -8.34
C GLU A 379 -18.46 0.43 -9.47
N ILE A 380 -17.83 -0.71 -9.18
CA ILE A 380 -17.64 -1.80 -10.13
C ILE A 380 -18.98 -2.34 -10.65
N GLY A 381 -19.92 -2.60 -9.75
CA GLY A 381 -21.25 -3.08 -10.11
C GLY A 381 -22.00 -2.12 -11.03
N SER A 382 -21.83 -0.81 -10.85
CA SER A 382 -22.40 0.21 -11.73
C SER A 382 -21.78 0.16 -13.13
N VAL A 383 -20.46 0.02 -13.21
CA VAL A 383 -19.74 -0.11 -14.50
C VAL A 383 -20.17 -1.38 -15.23
N VAL A 384 -20.18 -2.54 -14.55
CA VAL A 384 -20.55 -3.85 -15.13
C VAL A 384 -21.99 -3.82 -15.67
N ARG A 385 -22.94 -3.25 -14.92
CA ARG A 385 -24.32 -3.07 -15.40
C ARG A 385 -24.41 -2.12 -16.58
N GLY A 386 -23.62 -1.04 -16.57
CA GLY A 386 -23.57 -0.07 -17.68
C GLY A 386 -23.08 -0.68 -18.99
N ILE A 387 -22.22 -1.69 -18.93
CA ILE A 387 -21.74 -2.45 -20.09
C ILE A 387 -22.76 -3.50 -20.56
N GLY A 388 -23.78 -3.81 -19.75
CA GLY A 388 -24.79 -4.83 -20.07
C GLY A 388 -24.32 -6.27 -19.80
N VAL A 389 -23.37 -6.44 -18.90
CA VAL A 389 -22.83 -7.76 -18.49
C VAL A 389 -23.51 -8.22 -17.20
N HIS A 390 -23.89 -9.49 -17.18
CA HIS A 390 -24.50 -10.14 -16.03
C HIS A 390 -23.52 -11.18 -15.46
N SER A 391 -22.74 -10.78 -14.47
CA SER A 391 -21.76 -11.63 -13.81
C SER A 391 -22.02 -11.66 -12.30
N GLU A 392 -21.69 -12.78 -11.68
CA GLU A 392 -21.62 -12.89 -10.24
C GLU A 392 -20.43 -12.05 -9.73
N LEU A 393 -20.66 -11.16 -8.75
CA LEU A 393 -19.59 -10.36 -8.14
C LEU A 393 -19.20 -10.98 -6.80
N LEU A 394 -17.96 -11.44 -6.70
CA LEU A 394 -17.39 -12.07 -5.51
C LEU A 394 -16.31 -11.18 -4.90
N ALA A 395 -16.18 -11.16 -3.59
CA ALA A 395 -15.08 -10.48 -2.89
C ALA A 395 -14.02 -11.52 -2.52
N ALA A 396 -12.74 -11.24 -2.85
CA ALA A 396 -11.61 -12.10 -2.51
C ALA A 396 -11.22 -12.01 -1.02
#